data_261d645750fcd32a0d85548e8175c376
#
_entry.id   261d645750fcd32a0d85548e8175c376
#
_cell.length_a   1.000
_cell.length_b   1.000
_cell.length_c   1.000
_cell.angle_alpha   90.00
_cell.angle_beta   90.00
_cell.angle_gamma   90.00
#
_symmetry.space_group_name_H-M   'P 1'
#
loop_
_entity.id
_entity.type
_entity.pdbx_description
1 polymer ?
#
loop_
_entity_poly.entity_id
_entity_poly.type
_entity_poly.pdbx_seq_one_letter_code
_entity_poly.pdbx_strand_id
1 'polypeptide(L)'
;MKRITLTLMIFLMVNLLQAQVQGKSAIVLIETQNEWMHKDGKLRKLLIQDETMMLKSIQNIEKIVDFARKNNIPLIHCGLRFDKGYPELANGKSGLRKAIPKAGTFLKEGFGSQFYESVKPIEGEFIVTGRVGASGFTGSNLDIYLRNNNIENVYLVGYATQVCVESTLRDAHEKSYNTFIISDATSAFNKMQQEYVLNEIVHHFGEHLTTKEFINQKK
;
A
#
# COMPACT_ATOMS: atom_id res chain seq x y z
N MET A 1 49.97 -5.03 -9.18
CA MET A 1 49.08 -5.11 -8.01
C MET A 1 48.40 -3.79 -7.66
N LYS A 2 49.04 -2.61 -7.59
CA LYS A 2 48.41 -1.31 -7.21
C LYS A 2 47.27 -0.83 -8.14
N ARG A 3 47.28 -1.15 -9.45
CA ARG A 3 46.23 -0.71 -10.40
C ARG A 3 44.90 -1.46 -10.26
N ILE A 4 44.97 -2.75 -9.91
CA ILE A 4 43.79 -3.62 -9.73
C ILE A 4 43.03 -3.22 -8.47
N THR A 5 43.73 -2.84 -7.40
CA THR A 5 43.11 -2.40 -6.14
C THR A 5 42.38 -1.08 -6.29
N LEU A 6 42.91 -0.13 -7.09
CA LEU A 6 42.27 1.17 -7.31
C LEU A 6 41.00 1.03 -8.15
N THR A 7 41.01 0.19 -9.19
CA THR A 7 39.84 -0.06 -10.05
C THR A 7 38.72 -0.74 -9.26
N LEU A 8 39.04 -1.70 -8.39
CA LEU A 8 38.09 -2.38 -7.52
C LEU A 8 37.47 -1.41 -6.49
N MET A 9 38.27 -0.52 -5.92
CA MET A 9 37.81 0.53 -5.00
C MET A 9 36.89 1.53 -5.66
N ILE A 10 37.19 1.95 -6.89
CA ILE A 10 36.31 2.88 -7.66
C ILE A 10 35.00 2.18 -8.01
N PHE A 11 35.04 0.90 -8.42
CA PHE A 11 33.84 0.13 -8.72
C PHE A 11 32.95 -0.09 -7.47
N LEU A 12 33.56 -0.33 -6.31
CA LEU A 12 32.85 -0.41 -5.02
C LEU A 12 32.24 0.93 -4.62
N MET A 13 32.97 2.05 -4.78
CA MET A 13 32.47 3.39 -4.49
C MET A 13 31.32 3.79 -5.42
N VAL A 14 31.40 3.46 -6.72
CA VAL A 14 30.32 3.74 -7.67
C VAL A 14 29.08 2.94 -7.32
N ASN A 15 29.20 1.66 -6.95
CA ASN A 15 28.05 0.85 -6.49
C ASN A 15 27.48 1.34 -5.15
N LEU A 16 28.32 1.80 -4.23
CA LEU A 16 27.87 2.43 -2.97
C LEU A 16 27.17 3.77 -3.22
N LEU A 17 27.68 4.60 -4.14
CA LEU A 17 26.99 5.82 -4.55
C LEU A 17 25.65 5.55 -5.26
N GLN A 18 25.59 4.55 -6.14
CA GLN A 18 24.33 4.16 -6.77
C GLN A 18 23.32 3.58 -5.76
N ALA A 19 23.77 2.85 -4.75
CA ALA A 19 22.91 2.39 -3.66
C ALA A 19 22.43 3.54 -2.75
N GLN A 20 23.20 4.61 -2.62
CA GLN A 20 22.79 5.84 -1.91
C GLN A 20 21.85 6.73 -2.73
N VAL A 21 21.89 6.65 -4.06
CA VAL A 21 20.98 7.39 -4.98
C VAL A 21 19.60 6.72 -5.09
N GLN A 22 19.48 5.43 -4.77
CA GLN A 22 18.20 4.78 -4.59
C GLN A 22 17.75 4.91 -3.14
N GLY A 23 16.99 5.96 -2.81
CA GLY A 23 16.44 6.17 -1.49
C GLY A 23 15.73 4.92 -0.94
N LYS A 24 15.72 4.79 0.39
CA LYS A 24 15.15 3.62 1.06
C LYS A 24 13.67 3.45 0.71
N SER A 25 13.27 2.24 0.41
CA SER A 25 11.92 1.91 -0.06
C SER A 25 11.12 1.18 1.01
N ALA A 26 9.79 1.38 1.02
CA ALA A 26 8.84 0.57 1.78
C ALA A 26 7.60 0.27 0.95
N ILE A 27 6.92 -0.82 1.28
CA ILE A 27 5.62 -1.19 0.69
C ILE A 27 4.53 -0.92 1.72
N VAL A 28 3.54 -0.13 1.33
CA VAL A 28 2.35 0.16 2.15
C VAL A 28 1.17 -0.65 1.63
N LEU A 29 0.72 -1.59 2.46
CA LEU A 29 -0.40 -2.47 2.17
C LEU A 29 -1.70 -1.79 2.65
N ILE A 30 -2.42 -1.19 1.71
CA ILE A 30 -3.67 -0.47 1.98
C ILE A 30 -4.83 -1.45 2.06
N GLU A 31 -5.42 -1.57 3.26
CA GLU A 31 -6.63 -2.37 3.50
C GLU A 31 -6.55 -3.81 2.96
N THR A 32 -5.39 -4.46 3.12
CA THR A 32 -5.24 -5.90 2.82
C THR A 32 -5.94 -6.75 3.90
N GLN A 33 -7.19 -6.40 4.15
CA GLN A 33 -8.07 -6.95 5.18
C GLN A 33 -9.15 -7.84 4.56
N ASN A 34 -9.80 -8.67 5.38
CA ASN A 34 -10.85 -9.59 4.95
C ASN A 34 -12.04 -8.90 4.30
N GLU A 35 -12.31 -7.61 4.60
CA GLU A 35 -13.37 -6.84 3.93
C GLU A 35 -13.20 -6.82 2.40
N TRP A 36 -11.94 -6.82 1.91
CA TRP A 36 -11.63 -6.83 0.49
C TRP A 36 -11.13 -8.19 -0.01
N MET A 37 -10.16 -8.79 0.69
CA MET A 37 -9.43 -9.95 0.16
C MET A 37 -10.18 -11.27 0.35
N HIS A 38 -10.96 -11.42 1.43
CA HIS A 38 -11.70 -12.64 1.65
C HIS A 38 -12.99 -12.68 0.80
N LYS A 39 -13.33 -13.86 0.25
CA LYS A 39 -14.56 -14.06 -0.55
C LYS A 39 -15.84 -13.65 0.19
N ASP A 40 -15.84 -13.71 1.51
CA ASP A 40 -16.95 -13.34 2.38
C ASP A 40 -16.86 -11.89 2.91
N GLY A 41 -15.88 -11.12 2.45
CA GLY A 41 -15.77 -9.71 2.75
C GLY A 41 -16.97 -8.92 2.26
N LYS A 42 -17.52 -8.05 3.10
CA LYS A 42 -18.73 -7.29 2.77
C LYS A 42 -18.51 -6.34 1.61
N LEU A 43 -17.39 -5.61 1.63
CA LEU A 43 -17.09 -4.63 0.57
C LEU A 43 -16.76 -5.32 -0.74
N ARG A 44 -16.08 -6.47 -0.71
CA ARG A 44 -15.85 -7.28 -1.91
C ARG A 44 -17.18 -7.67 -2.57
N LYS A 45 -18.10 -8.25 -1.81
CA LYS A 45 -19.42 -8.66 -2.32
C LYS A 45 -20.27 -7.49 -2.82
N LEU A 46 -20.14 -6.32 -2.19
CA LEU A 46 -20.99 -5.17 -2.47
C LEU A 46 -20.50 -4.34 -3.65
N LEU A 47 -19.18 -4.21 -3.82
CA LEU A 47 -18.59 -3.19 -4.69
C LEU A 47 -17.77 -3.77 -5.85
N ILE A 48 -17.15 -4.95 -5.71
CA ILE A 48 -16.31 -5.51 -6.76
C ILE A 48 -17.19 -6.05 -7.90
N GLN A 49 -16.97 -5.51 -9.10
CA GLN A 49 -17.65 -5.89 -10.34
C GLN A 49 -16.75 -6.72 -11.28
N ASP A 50 -15.42 -6.66 -11.07
CA ASP A 50 -14.42 -7.45 -11.81
C ASP A 50 -13.68 -8.37 -10.84
N GLU A 51 -14.24 -9.55 -10.65
CA GLU A 51 -13.68 -10.56 -9.73
C GLU A 51 -12.35 -11.14 -10.26
N THR A 52 -12.15 -11.17 -11.57
CA THR A 52 -10.89 -11.64 -12.18
C THR A 52 -9.74 -10.70 -11.85
N MET A 53 -9.95 -9.39 -11.98
CA MET A 53 -8.98 -8.37 -11.59
C MET A 53 -8.71 -8.44 -10.09
N MET A 54 -9.75 -8.59 -9.27
CA MET A 54 -9.63 -8.72 -7.82
C MET A 54 -8.78 -9.92 -7.42
N LEU A 55 -9.04 -11.11 -7.95
CA LEU A 55 -8.28 -12.33 -7.67
C LEU A 55 -6.82 -12.21 -8.11
N LYS A 56 -6.58 -11.61 -9.27
CA LYS A 56 -5.21 -11.36 -9.76
C LYS A 56 -4.46 -10.43 -8.82
N SER A 57 -5.10 -9.37 -8.34
CA SER A 57 -4.47 -8.43 -7.40
C SER A 57 -4.11 -9.09 -6.08
N ILE A 58 -4.96 -9.96 -5.53
CA ILE A 58 -4.67 -10.74 -4.33
C ILE A 58 -3.41 -11.59 -4.52
N GLN A 59 -3.35 -12.38 -5.60
CA GLN A 59 -2.18 -13.22 -5.90
C GLN A 59 -0.89 -12.43 -6.06
N ASN A 60 -0.98 -11.22 -6.62
CA ASN A 60 0.19 -10.37 -6.79
C ASN A 60 0.61 -9.69 -5.47
N ILE A 61 -0.33 -9.30 -4.61
CA ILE A 61 -0.02 -8.83 -3.25
C ILE A 61 0.72 -9.92 -2.47
N GLU A 62 0.27 -11.18 -2.54
CA GLU A 62 0.95 -12.31 -1.91
C GLU A 62 2.40 -12.46 -2.40
N LYS A 63 2.63 -12.39 -3.73
CA LYS A 63 3.99 -12.43 -4.31
C LYS A 63 4.87 -11.28 -3.85
N ILE A 64 4.31 -10.08 -3.74
CA ILE A 64 5.03 -8.88 -3.28
C ILE A 64 5.41 -9.02 -1.81
N VAL A 65 4.49 -9.47 -0.96
CA VAL A 65 4.74 -9.71 0.46
C VAL A 65 5.84 -10.76 0.65
N ASP A 66 5.75 -11.89 -0.05
CA ASP A 66 6.78 -12.93 -0.01
C ASP A 66 8.15 -12.43 -0.48
N PHE A 67 8.17 -11.65 -1.56
CA PHE A 67 9.39 -11.05 -2.08
C PHE A 67 9.99 -10.04 -1.09
N ALA A 68 9.16 -9.16 -0.53
CA ALA A 68 9.59 -8.15 0.44
C ALA A 68 10.19 -8.79 1.69
N ARG A 69 9.55 -9.82 2.25
CA ARG A 69 10.04 -10.58 3.40
C ARG A 69 11.40 -11.22 3.12
N LYS A 70 11.58 -11.85 1.96
CA LYS A 70 12.85 -12.47 1.54
C LYS A 70 13.98 -11.47 1.33
N ASN A 71 13.66 -10.24 0.98
CA ASN A 71 14.64 -9.19 0.66
C ASN A 71 14.73 -8.09 1.73
N ASN A 72 14.11 -8.28 2.90
CA ASN A 72 14.09 -7.31 4.01
C ASN A 72 13.58 -5.91 3.60
N ILE A 73 12.63 -5.85 2.66
CA ILE A 73 11.95 -4.61 2.31
C ILE A 73 10.84 -4.36 3.35
N PRO A 74 10.83 -3.20 4.03
CA PRO A 74 9.81 -2.90 5.04
C PRO A 74 8.38 -3.03 4.50
N LEU A 75 7.56 -3.80 5.20
CA LEU A 75 6.11 -3.93 4.98
C LEU A 75 5.37 -3.12 6.04
N ILE A 76 4.40 -2.32 5.58
CA ILE A 76 3.62 -1.42 6.43
C ILE A 76 2.14 -1.72 6.20
N HIS A 77 1.49 -2.28 7.20
CA HIS A 77 0.09 -2.68 7.12
C HIS A 77 -0.83 -1.51 7.50
N CYS A 78 -1.51 -0.94 6.53
CA CYS A 78 -2.34 0.25 6.67
C CYS A 78 -3.83 -0.07 6.52
N GLY A 79 -4.40 -0.72 7.52
CA GLY A 79 -5.82 -1.06 7.57
C GLY A 79 -6.71 0.03 8.16
N LEU A 80 -8.03 -0.15 8.03
CA LEU A 80 -9.06 0.60 8.77
C LEU A 80 -9.58 -0.26 9.93
N ARG A 81 -9.72 0.36 11.11
CA ARG A 81 -10.23 -0.34 12.30
C ARG A 81 -10.93 0.68 13.20
N PHE A 82 -12.22 0.52 13.39
CA PHE A 82 -13.06 1.45 14.16
C PHE A 82 -13.65 0.80 15.40
N ASP A 83 -13.86 1.58 16.42
CA ASP A 83 -14.57 1.16 17.62
C ASP A 83 -16.08 1.02 17.35
N LYS A 84 -16.75 0.27 18.21
CA LYS A 84 -18.20 0.09 18.11
C LYS A 84 -18.90 1.45 18.17
N GLY A 85 -19.77 1.69 17.20
CA GLY A 85 -20.46 2.97 17.03
C GLY A 85 -19.70 4.02 16.22
N TYR A 86 -18.49 3.73 15.76
CA TYR A 86 -17.66 4.57 14.87
C TYR A 86 -17.41 5.99 15.40
N PRO A 87 -17.02 6.16 16.68
CA PRO A 87 -16.78 7.49 17.25
C PRO A 87 -15.69 8.26 16.49
N GLU A 88 -14.74 7.58 15.87
CA GLU A 88 -13.66 8.18 15.07
C GLU A 88 -14.16 8.85 13.78
N LEU A 89 -15.31 8.43 13.26
CA LEU A 89 -15.92 8.98 12.04
C LEU A 89 -16.94 10.07 12.37
N ALA A 90 -17.24 10.27 13.64
CA ALA A 90 -18.26 11.18 14.14
C ALA A 90 -19.62 10.98 13.41
N ASN A 91 -20.48 11.99 13.37
CA ASN A 91 -21.74 11.94 12.63
C ASN A 91 -21.54 12.35 11.16
N GLY A 92 -20.61 11.69 10.44
CA GLY A 92 -20.32 12.01 9.05
C GLY A 92 -21.57 11.94 8.16
N LYS A 93 -21.91 13.07 7.52
CA LYS A 93 -23.13 13.20 6.73
C LYS A 93 -22.99 12.76 5.27
N SER A 94 -21.75 12.53 4.81
CA SER A 94 -21.46 12.20 3.41
C SER A 94 -20.20 11.34 3.27
N GLY A 95 -19.97 10.79 2.08
CA GLY A 95 -18.77 10.04 1.70
C GLY A 95 -18.51 8.84 2.62
N LEU A 96 -17.25 8.48 2.78
CA LEU A 96 -16.84 7.30 3.56
C LEU A 96 -17.27 7.37 5.03
N ARG A 97 -17.27 8.58 5.64
CA ARG A 97 -17.69 8.75 7.04
C ARG A 97 -19.16 8.40 7.28
N LYS A 98 -20.01 8.45 6.24
CA LYS A 98 -21.39 7.98 6.27
C LYS A 98 -21.49 6.51 5.81
N ALA A 99 -20.75 6.15 4.77
CA ALA A 99 -20.87 4.84 4.14
C ALA A 99 -20.36 3.69 5.02
N ILE A 100 -19.22 3.87 5.69
CA ILE A 100 -18.59 2.87 6.55
C ILE A 100 -19.50 2.46 7.71
N PRO A 101 -20.02 3.38 8.55
CA PRO A 101 -20.95 3.02 9.62
C PRO A 101 -22.24 2.39 9.09
N LYS A 102 -22.78 2.89 7.98
CA LYS A 102 -23.99 2.34 7.35
C LYS A 102 -23.80 0.89 6.90
N ALA A 103 -22.64 0.56 6.36
CA ALA A 103 -22.29 -0.80 5.93
C ALA A 103 -21.89 -1.71 7.11
N GLY A 104 -21.54 -1.14 8.26
CA GLY A 104 -21.06 -1.90 9.42
C GLY A 104 -19.74 -2.62 9.15
N THR A 105 -18.79 -1.94 8.47
CA THR A 105 -17.51 -2.51 8.05
C THR A 105 -16.35 -2.01 8.93
N PHE A 106 -15.24 -2.72 8.94
CA PHE A 106 -13.99 -2.38 9.64
C PHE A 106 -14.12 -2.19 11.17
N LEU A 107 -15.08 -2.83 11.82
CA LEU A 107 -15.11 -2.84 13.29
C LEU A 107 -13.92 -3.64 13.84
N LYS A 108 -13.23 -3.13 14.85
CA LYS A 108 -12.00 -3.72 15.44
C LYS A 108 -12.14 -5.21 15.75
N GLU A 109 -13.26 -5.62 16.32
CA GLU A 109 -13.54 -7.02 16.69
C GLU A 109 -14.19 -7.81 15.54
N GLY A 110 -14.39 -7.18 14.38
CA GLY A 110 -15.08 -7.80 13.25
C GLY A 110 -14.14 -8.63 12.37
N PHE A 111 -14.68 -9.65 11.71
CA PHE A 111 -13.98 -10.46 10.72
C PHE A 111 -13.37 -9.61 9.59
N GLY A 112 -14.10 -8.60 9.12
CA GLY A 112 -13.69 -7.77 7.99
C GLY A 112 -12.45 -6.91 8.28
N SER A 113 -12.24 -6.50 9.54
CA SER A 113 -11.09 -5.67 9.93
C SER A 113 -9.81 -6.49 10.18
N GLN A 114 -9.89 -7.80 10.23
CA GLN A 114 -8.71 -8.65 10.35
C GLN A 114 -7.92 -8.63 9.04
N PHE A 115 -6.59 -8.61 9.14
CA PHE A 115 -5.75 -8.76 7.97
C PHE A 115 -5.93 -10.14 7.34
N TYR A 116 -5.90 -10.20 6.01
CA TYR A 116 -6.08 -11.45 5.27
C TYR A 116 -4.94 -12.42 5.58
N GLU A 117 -5.27 -13.69 5.81
CA GLU A 117 -4.38 -14.69 6.41
C GLU A 117 -3.01 -14.80 5.72
N SER A 118 -2.97 -14.83 4.38
CA SER A 118 -1.71 -15.02 3.63
C SER A 118 -0.77 -13.83 3.68
N VAL A 119 -1.28 -12.63 4.03
CA VAL A 119 -0.51 -11.38 4.06
C VAL A 119 -0.63 -10.64 5.39
N LYS A 120 -1.12 -11.31 6.43
CA LYS A 120 -1.20 -10.71 7.77
C LYS A 120 0.17 -10.32 8.30
N PRO A 121 0.23 -9.28 9.15
CA PRO A 121 1.49 -8.86 9.75
C PRO A 121 2.17 -10.00 10.51
N ILE A 122 3.48 -10.07 10.39
CA ILE A 122 4.34 -10.90 11.23
C ILE A 122 5.17 -10.04 12.16
N GLU A 123 5.87 -10.65 13.12
CA GLU A 123 6.75 -9.94 14.05
C GLU A 123 7.80 -9.09 13.27
N GLY A 124 7.98 -7.84 13.69
CA GLY A 124 8.86 -6.87 13.05
C GLY A 124 8.23 -6.03 11.93
N GLU A 125 7.05 -6.38 11.45
CA GLU A 125 6.31 -5.56 10.47
C GLU A 125 5.48 -4.47 11.16
N PHE A 126 5.39 -3.30 10.53
CA PHE A 126 4.71 -2.14 11.12
C PHE A 126 3.21 -2.14 10.80
N ILE A 127 2.40 -1.96 11.83
CA ILE A 127 0.94 -1.78 11.71
C ILE A 127 0.61 -0.32 11.98
N VAL A 128 0.04 0.34 10.98
CA VAL A 128 -0.45 1.73 11.09
C VAL A 128 -1.63 1.79 12.04
N THR A 129 -1.59 2.76 12.96
CA THR A 129 -2.65 3.01 13.92
C THR A 129 -3.23 4.42 13.76
N GLY A 130 -4.45 4.63 14.24
CA GLY A 130 -5.11 5.94 14.24
C GLY A 130 -5.75 6.35 12.93
N ARG A 131 -5.57 5.61 11.83
CA ARG A 131 -6.13 5.96 10.53
C ARG A 131 -7.67 6.05 10.56
N VAL A 132 -8.18 7.20 10.13
CA VAL A 132 -9.64 7.51 10.15
C VAL A 132 -10.17 8.00 8.80
N GLY A 133 -9.35 8.01 7.74
CA GLY A 133 -9.74 8.50 6.42
C GLY A 133 -9.35 7.58 5.28
N ALA A 134 -9.66 8.00 4.05
CA ALA A 134 -9.29 7.28 2.83
C ALA A 134 -7.77 7.15 2.70
N SER A 135 -7.04 8.24 2.87
CA SER A 135 -5.58 8.21 2.86
C SER A 135 -5.03 7.46 4.08
N GLY A 136 -3.97 6.70 3.84
CA GLY A 136 -3.18 6.06 4.89
C GLY A 136 -2.58 7.03 5.89
N PHE A 137 -2.41 8.29 5.51
CA PHE A 137 -1.84 9.35 6.37
C PHE A 137 -2.86 10.03 7.27
N THR A 138 -4.16 9.93 6.97
CA THR A 138 -5.19 10.69 7.70
C THR A 138 -5.35 10.22 9.13
N GLY A 139 -4.89 11.05 10.09
CA GLY A 139 -4.97 10.79 11.53
C GLY A 139 -4.03 9.68 12.03
N SER A 140 -3.15 9.18 11.19
CA SER A 140 -2.32 8.01 11.47
C SER A 140 -0.87 8.33 11.83
N ASN A 141 -0.16 7.30 12.30
CA ASN A 141 1.27 7.35 12.57
C ASN A 141 2.14 6.94 11.37
N LEU A 142 1.58 6.86 10.15
CA LEU A 142 2.31 6.42 8.95
C LEU A 142 3.48 7.35 8.60
N ASP A 143 3.25 8.66 8.54
CA ASP A 143 4.28 9.65 8.16
C ASP A 143 5.47 9.63 9.14
N ILE A 144 5.18 9.57 10.44
CA ILE A 144 6.22 9.49 11.48
C ILE A 144 7.07 8.24 11.30
N TYR A 145 6.44 7.08 11.04
CA TYR A 145 7.18 5.84 10.81
C TYR A 145 8.07 5.93 9.56
N LEU A 146 7.53 6.41 8.44
CA LEU A 146 8.27 6.53 7.19
C LEU A 146 9.50 7.43 7.36
N ARG A 147 9.35 8.61 7.98
CA ARG A 147 10.46 9.55 8.21
C ARG A 147 11.50 9.02 9.18
N ASN A 148 11.08 8.43 10.30
CA ASN A 148 12.01 7.87 11.28
C ASN A 148 12.85 6.71 10.72
N ASN A 149 12.37 6.06 9.68
CA ASN A 149 13.07 4.97 8.99
C ASN A 149 13.79 5.43 7.72
N ASN A 150 13.81 6.75 7.42
CA ASN A 150 14.41 7.35 6.23
C ASN A 150 13.86 6.74 4.93
N ILE A 151 12.55 6.46 4.88
CA ILE A 151 11.88 5.98 3.69
C ILE A 151 11.66 7.16 2.74
N GLU A 152 12.11 7.03 1.51
CA GLU A 152 11.94 8.01 0.44
C GLU A 152 10.98 7.52 -0.64
N ASN A 153 10.99 6.21 -0.91
CA ASN A 153 10.16 5.59 -1.94
C ASN A 153 9.03 4.77 -1.31
N VAL A 154 7.80 5.12 -1.63
CA VAL A 154 6.59 4.48 -1.10
C VAL A 154 5.86 3.74 -2.21
N TYR A 155 5.83 2.41 -2.13
CA TYR A 155 5.11 1.54 -3.05
C TYR A 155 3.76 1.18 -2.45
N LEU A 156 2.67 1.49 -3.17
CA LEU A 156 1.31 1.26 -2.72
C LEU A 156 0.70 0.03 -3.37
N VAL A 157 0.11 -0.84 -2.57
CA VAL A 157 -0.69 -2.00 -2.98
C VAL A 157 -1.99 -2.06 -2.18
N GLY A 158 -3.01 -2.75 -2.65
CA GLY A 158 -4.25 -2.97 -1.89
C GLY A 158 -5.48 -2.28 -2.48
N TYR A 159 -6.40 -1.79 -1.62
CA TYR A 159 -7.78 -1.50 -2.00
C TYR A 159 -8.33 -0.19 -1.43
N ALA A 160 -9.30 0.43 -2.10
CA ALA A 160 -9.57 0.29 -3.52
C ALA A 160 -8.74 1.34 -4.28
N THR A 161 -8.33 1.00 -5.53
CA THR A 161 -7.41 1.83 -6.32
C THR A 161 -7.87 3.28 -6.41
N GLN A 162 -9.13 3.52 -6.79
CA GLN A 162 -9.72 4.86 -6.97
C GLN A 162 -10.17 5.55 -5.68
N VAL A 163 -9.93 4.95 -4.51
CA VAL A 163 -10.34 5.54 -3.22
C VAL A 163 -9.12 5.65 -2.30
N CYS A 164 -8.81 4.59 -1.57
CA CYS A 164 -7.81 4.66 -0.51
C CYS A 164 -6.37 4.62 -1.05
N VAL A 165 -6.12 3.89 -2.12
CA VAL A 165 -4.79 3.86 -2.77
C VAL A 165 -4.51 5.22 -3.41
N GLU A 166 -5.41 5.77 -4.22
CA GLU A 166 -5.27 7.09 -4.84
C GLU A 166 -5.14 8.20 -3.79
N SER A 167 -5.98 8.21 -2.75
CA SER A 167 -5.88 9.22 -1.68
C SER A 167 -4.52 9.15 -0.97
N THR A 168 -3.99 7.95 -0.75
CA THR A 168 -2.67 7.77 -0.14
C THR A 168 -1.54 8.20 -1.08
N LEU A 169 -1.67 7.93 -2.39
CA LEU A 169 -0.73 8.38 -3.42
C LEU A 169 -0.59 9.92 -3.39
N ARG A 170 -1.71 10.64 -3.43
CA ARG A 170 -1.74 12.10 -3.41
C ARG A 170 -1.10 12.66 -2.15
N ASP A 171 -1.51 12.18 -0.97
CA ASP A 171 -0.95 12.64 0.29
C ASP A 171 0.55 12.32 0.43
N ALA A 172 1.00 11.17 -0.04
CA ALA A 172 2.42 10.81 -0.05
C ALA A 172 3.23 11.75 -0.94
N HIS A 173 2.73 12.06 -2.15
CA HIS A 173 3.34 13.03 -3.05
C HIS A 173 3.46 14.42 -2.39
N GLU A 174 2.36 14.95 -1.83
CA GLU A 174 2.35 16.25 -1.13
C GLU A 174 3.30 16.29 0.08
N LYS A 175 3.63 15.13 0.64
CA LYS A 175 4.62 14.97 1.71
C LYS A 175 6.04 14.73 1.21
N SER A 176 6.27 14.87 -0.11
CA SER A 176 7.58 14.74 -0.76
C SER A 176 8.16 13.31 -0.74
N TYR A 177 7.32 12.29 -0.75
CA TYR A 177 7.75 10.93 -1.05
C TYR A 177 7.75 10.68 -2.56
N ASN A 178 8.69 9.87 -3.04
CA ASN A 178 8.58 9.26 -4.36
C ASN A 178 7.53 8.16 -4.28
N THR A 179 6.47 8.27 -5.05
CA THR A 179 5.28 7.42 -4.90
C THR A 179 5.05 6.54 -6.11
N PHE A 180 4.73 5.28 -5.82
CA PHE A 180 4.53 4.27 -6.85
C PHE A 180 3.28 3.44 -6.52
N ILE A 181 2.47 3.14 -7.54
CA ILE A 181 1.41 2.13 -7.43
C ILE A 181 1.88 0.86 -8.12
N ILE A 182 1.79 -0.29 -7.44
CA ILE A 182 1.97 -1.57 -8.12
C ILE A 182 0.62 -1.97 -8.75
N SER A 183 0.48 -1.64 -10.02
CA SER A 183 -0.80 -1.56 -10.75
C SER A 183 -1.62 -2.84 -10.78
N ASP A 184 -0.98 -3.99 -10.83
CA ASP A 184 -1.61 -5.31 -10.83
C ASP A 184 -1.68 -5.96 -9.43
N ALA A 185 -1.25 -5.22 -8.39
CA ALA A 185 -1.43 -5.54 -6.97
C ALA A 185 -2.40 -4.57 -6.28
N THR A 186 -3.19 -3.84 -7.06
CA THR A 186 -4.33 -3.05 -6.61
C THR A 186 -5.57 -3.45 -7.40
N SER A 187 -6.77 -3.17 -6.87
CA SER A 187 -8.01 -3.35 -7.61
C SER A 187 -8.99 -2.21 -7.32
N ALA A 188 -9.50 -1.61 -8.39
CA ALA A 188 -10.69 -0.78 -8.35
C ALA A 188 -11.96 -1.66 -8.36
N PHE A 189 -13.14 -1.04 -8.33
CA PHE A 189 -14.40 -1.80 -8.37
C PHE A 189 -14.64 -2.43 -9.75
N ASN A 190 -14.13 -1.80 -10.82
CA ASN A 190 -14.19 -2.29 -12.19
C ASN A 190 -12.99 -1.80 -13.01
N LYS A 191 -12.86 -2.34 -14.21
CA LYS A 191 -11.75 -2.06 -15.12
C LYS A 191 -11.67 -0.58 -15.52
N MET A 192 -12.79 0.07 -15.81
CA MET A 192 -12.82 1.47 -16.22
C MET A 192 -12.24 2.39 -15.13
N GLN A 193 -12.61 2.15 -13.87
CA GLN A 193 -12.07 2.92 -12.73
C GLN A 193 -10.57 2.65 -12.52
N GLN A 194 -10.14 1.39 -12.70
CA GLN A 194 -8.72 1.02 -12.61
C GLN A 194 -7.90 1.76 -13.67
N GLU A 195 -8.33 1.68 -14.93
CA GLU A 195 -7.64 2.33 -16.06
C GLU A 195 -7.64 3.85 -15.92
N TYR A 196 -8.74 4.45 -15.46
CA TYR A 196 -8.80 5.88 -15.23
C TYR A 196 -7.75 6.36 -14.21
N VAL A 197 -7.65 5.69 -13.07
CA VAL A 197 -6.65 6.07 -12.06
C VAL A 197 -5.23 5.89 -12.59
N LEU A 198 -4.94 4.75 -13.21
CA LEU A 198 -3.58 4.44 -13.66
C LEU A 198 -3.13 5.35 -14.81
N ASN A 199 -4.02 5.65 -15.76
CA ASN A 199 -3.66 6.40 -16.97
C ASN A 199 -3.81 7.92 -16.82
N GLU A 200 -4.82 8.38 -16.05
CA GLU A 200 -5.17 9.80 -16.00
C GLU A 200 -4.75 10.48 -14.68
N ILE A 201 -4.52 9.72 -13.61
CA ILE A 201 -4.25 10.31 -12.29
C ILE A 201 -2.80 10.09 -11.84
N VAL A 202 -2.30 8.87 -11.94
CA VAL A 202 -1.04 8.49 -11.30
C VAL A 202 0.13 9.34 -11.77
N HIS A 203 0.23 9.68 -13.05
CA HIS A 203 1.35 10.45 -13.62
C HIS A 203 1.46 11.89 -13.06
N HIS A 204 0.44 12.41 -12.39
CA HIS A 204 0.50 13.70 -11.70
C HIS A 204 1.14 13.60 -10.30
N PHE A 205 1.12 12.43 -9.67
CA PHE A 205 1.50 12.24 -8.28
C PHE A 205 2.57 11.17 -8.07
N GLY A 206 2.99 10.48 -9.13
CA GLY A 206 3.98 9.42 -9.05
C GLY A 206 4.01 8.57 -10.32
N GLU A 207 4.34 7.31 -10.16
CA GLU A 207 4.46 6.35 -11.25
C GLU A 207 3.68 5.07 -10.92
N HIS A 208 3.42 4.25 -11.92
CA HIS A 208 2.95 2.89 -11.69
C HIS A 208 3.82 1.86 -12.42
N LEU A 209 3.90 0.68 -11.85
CA LEU A 209 4.63 -0.44 -12.41
C LEU A 209 3.89 -1.73 -12.05
N THR A 210 4.19 -2.80 -12.76
CA THR A 210 3.64 -4.12 -12.46
C THR A 210 4.44 -4.82 -11.35
N THR A 211 3.86 -5.85 -10.74
CA THR A 211 4.56 -6.75 -9.80
C THR A 211 5.86 -7.31 -10.38
N LYS A 212 5.84 -7.68 -11.67
CA LYS A 212 7.02 -8.20 -12.36
C LYS A 212 8.15 -7.15 -12.46
N GLU A 213 7.80 -5.93 -12.83
CA GLU A 213 8.74 -4.81 -12.94
C GLU A 213 9.31 -4.46 -11.57
N PHE A 214 8.47 -4.36 -10.53
CA PHE A 214 8.91 -4.11 -9.16
C PHE A 214 9.94 -5.16 -8.70
N ILE A 215 9.64 -6.45 -8.86
CA ILE A 215 10.53 -7.53 -8.45
C ILE A 215 11.86 -7.48 -9.23
N ASN A 216 11.83 -7.15 -10.52
CA ASN A 216 13.04 -7.08 -11.34
C ASN A 216 13.92 -5.87 -11.00
N GLN A 217 13.33 -4.74 -10.62
CA GLN A 217 14.08 -3.54 -10.20
C GLN A 217 14.75 -3.68 -8.82
N LYS A 218 14.28 -4.61 -7.98
CA LYS A 218 14.75 -4.80 -6.60
C LYS A 218 15.64 -6.05 -6.43
N LYS A 219 15.96 -6.76 -7.51
CA LYS A 219 16.95 -7.84 -7.54
C LYS A 219 18.36 -7.26 -7.71
#